data_9e17e9a2ec127155b850c9178775d197
#
_entry.id   9e17e9a2ec127155b850c9178775d197
#
_cell.length_a   1.000
_cell.length_b   1.000
_cell.length_c   1.000
_cell.angle_alpha   90.00
_cell.angle_beta   90.00
_cell.angle_gamma   90.00
#
_symmetry.space_group_name_H-M   'P 1'
#
loop_
_entity.id
_entity.type
_entity.pdbx_description
1 polymer ?
#
loop_
_entity_poly.entity_id
_entity_poly.type
_entity_poly.pdbx_seq_one_letter_code
_entity_poly.pdbx_strand_id
1 'polypeptide(L)'
;MLEKEYHTYLKLEKGMSVNSIDAYERDYQRLKAYMDTHGIDPIHATFDQLQAFIFDTSKEIASARTQARLIAGIHSFYRFLLYHRYIEQDPSELLEKPKKELHLPEVLSLEEIDLIIAAIDLSSNEGHRNRAIIEILYGSGLRVSELINLRLSDIYIQEGYMRITGKGSK
;
A
#
# COMPACT_ATOMS: atom_id res chain seq x y z
N MET A 1 13.06 -20.73 -4.34
CA MET A 1 13.62 -20.28 -5.65
C MET A 1 12.64 -19.27 -6.27
N LEU A 2 11.42 -19.63 -6.55
CA LEU A 2 10.37 -18.80 -7.17
C LEU A 2 10.10 -17.45 -6.47
N GLU A 3 10.06 -17.42 -5.14
CA GLU A 3 9.85 -16.19 -4.36
C GLU A 3 10.94 -15.13 -4.61
N LYS A 4 12.19 -15.56 -4.66
CA LYS A 4 13.31 -14.64 -4.95
C LYS A 4 13.26 -14.09 -6.37
N GLU A 5 12.84 -14.91 -7.31
CA GLU A 5 12.69 -14.51 -8.71
C GLU A 5 11.52 -13.52 -8.85
N TYR A 6 10.38 -13.78 -8.18
CA TYR A 6 9.26 -12.85 -8.14
C TYR A 6 9.65 -11.51 -7.50
N HIS A 7 10.38 -11.52 -6.37
CA HIS A 7 10.93 -10.30 -5.77
C HIS A 7 11.79 -9.51 -6.77
N THR A 8 12.71 -10.22 -7.46
CA THR A 8 13.60 -9.60 -8.45
C THR A 8 12.80 -8.97 -9.59
N TYR A 9 11.79 -9.67 -10.11
CA TYR A 9 10.87 -9.17 -11.12
C TYR A 9 10.16 -7.88 -10.69
N LEU A 10 9.57 -7.87 -9.49
CA LEU A 10 8.89 -6.69 -8.95
C LEU A 10 9.84 -5.50 -8.81
N LYS A 11 11.06 -5.75 -8.37
CA LYS A 11 12.06 -4.72 -8.11
C LYS A 11 12.71 -4.20 -9.38
N LEU A 12 13.23 -5.08 -10.22
CA LEU A 12 14.09 -4.70 -11.35
C LEU A 12 13.29 -4.50 -12.65
N GLU A 13 12.31 -5.35 -12.92
CA GLU A 13 11.55 -5.24 -14.18
C GLU A 13 10.33 -4.34 -14.05
N LYS A 14 9.67 -4.33 -12.88
CA LYS A 14 8.52 -3.44 -12.61
C LYS A 14 8.89 -2.13 -11.95
N GLY A 15 10.12 -1.99 -11.42
CA GLY A 15 10.57 -0.76 -10.77
C GLY A 15 9.70 -0.35 -9.58
N MET A 16 9.13 -1.32 -8.87
CA MET A 16 8.21 -1.03 -7.77
C MET A 16 8.93 -0.49 -6.54
N SER A 17 8.23 0.35 -5.77
CA SER A 17 8.73 0.78 -4.46
C SER A 17 8.74 -0.38 -3.46
N VAL A 18 9.62 -0.32 -2.45
CA VAL A 18 9.73 -1.33 -1.38
C VAL A 18 8.36 -1.65 -0.78
N ASN A 19 7.58 -0.64 -0.40
CA ASN A 19 6.25 -0.85 0.16
C ASN A 19 5.28 -1.58 -0.79
N SER A 20 5.43 -1.38 -2.11
CA SER A 20 4.62 -2.10 -3.10
C SER A 20 5.07 -3.55 -3.24
N ILE A 21 6.38 -3.79 -3.23
CA ILE A 21 6.96 -5.14 -3.25
C ILE A 21 6.48 -5.92 -2.04
N ASP A 22 6.64 -5.37 -0.82
CA ASP A 22 6.20 -5.99 0.42
C ASP A 22 4.70 -6.31 0.42
N ALA A 23 3.88 -5.44 -0.19
CA ALA A 23 2.44 -5.68 -0.29
C ALA A 23 2.13 -6.85 -1.22
N TYR A 24 2.78 -6.95 -2.39
CA TYR A 24 2.57 -8.02 -3.36
C TYR A 24 3.14 -9.35 -2.91
N GLU A 25 4.26 -9.33 -2.20
CA GLU A 25 4.81 -10.53 -1.57
C GLU A 25 3.89 -11.08 -0.48
N ARG A 26 3.31 -10.21 0.35
CA ARG A 26 2.30 -10.64 1.35
C ARG A 26 1.05 -11.24 0.68
N ASP A 27 0.61 -10.69 -0.45
CA ASP A 27 -0.51 -11.25 -1.20
C ASP A 27 -0.18 -12.64 -1.75
N TYR A 28 1.02 -12.81 -2.31
CA TYR A 28 1.50 -14.11 -2.76
C TYR A 28 1.63 -15.12 -1.60
N GLN A 29 2.20 -14.72 -0.47
CA GLN A 29 2.30 -15.61 0.69
C GLN A 29 0.93 -16.05 1.21
N ARG A 30 -0.06 -15.15 1.17
CA ARG A 30 -1.44 -15.49 1.55
C ARG A 30 -2.06 -16.49 0.58
N LEU A 31 -1.86 -16.28 -0.72
CA LEU A 31 -2.29 -17.24 -1.75
C LEU A 31 -1.62 -18.60 -1.53
N LYS A 32 -0.30 -18.61 -1.37
CA LYS A 32 0.50 -19.82 -1.18
C LYS A 32 0.02 -20.60 0.05
N ALA A 33 -0.13 -19.95 1.20
CA ALA A 33 -0.59 -20.58 2.42
C ALA A 33 -1.98 -21.23 2.24
N TYR A 34 -2.90 -20.57 1.55
CA TYR A 34 -4.21 -21.13 1.23
C TYR A 34 -4.09 -22.36 0.31
N MET A 35 -3.32 -22.26 -0.75
CA MET A 35 -3.11 -23.36 -1.70
C MET A 35 -2.43 -24.56 -1.05
N ASP A 36 -1.42 -24.33 -0.21
CA ASP A 36 -0.73 -25.38 0.56
C ASP A 36 -1.70 -26.16 1.46
N THR A 37 -2.67 -25.47 2.12
CA THR A 37 -3.68 -26.15 2.94
C THR A 37 -4.64 -27.02 2.15
N HIS A 38 -4.78 -26.77 0.84
CA HIS A 38 -5.64 -27.52 -0.07
C HIS A 38 -4.85 -28.52 -0.93
N GLY A 39 -3.53 -28.64 -0.72
CA GLY A 39 -2.67 -29.53 -1.50
C GLY A 39 -2.50 -29.09 -2.96
N ILE A 40 -2.63 -27.79 -3.26
CA ILE A 40 -2.56 -27.22 -4.59
C ILE A 40 -1.23 -26.49 -4.75
N ASP A 41 -0.49 -26.78 -5.84
CA ASP A 41 0.65 -25.97 -6.21
C ASP A 41 0.15 -24.64 -6.85
N PRO A 42 0.54 -23.46 -6.33
CA PRO A 42 0.14 -22.18 -6.90
C PRO A 42 0.46 -22.03 -8.41
N ILE A 43 1.49 -22.71 -8.93
CA ILE A 43 1.84 -22.67 -10.36
C ILE A 43 0.76 -23.37 -11.21
N HIS A 44 0.11 -24.39 -10.67
CA HIS A 44 -0.88 -25.19 -11.36
C HIS A 44 -2.33 -24.89 -10.94
N ALA A 45 -2.54 -23.80 -10.20
CA ALA A 45 -3.86 -23.41 -9.77
C ALA A 45 -4.76 -23.03 -10.96
N THR A 46 -6.01 -23.48 -10.89
CA THR A 46 -7.05 -23.15 -11.87
C THR A 46 -7.80 -21.86 -11.49
N PHE A 47 -8.54 -21.29 -12.45
CA PHE A 47 -9.42 -20.14 -12.20
C PHE A 47 -10.39 -20.41 -11.03
N ASP A 48 -11.04 -21.59 -11.01
CA ASP A 48 -12.01 -21.93 -9.96
C ASP A 48 -11.37 -21.98 -8.58
N GLN A 49 -10.14 -22.48 -8.48
CA GLN A 49 -9.38 -22.51 -7.22
C GLN A 49 -8.98 -21.10 -6.75
N LEU A 50 -8.62 -20.23 -7.69
CA LEU A 50 -8.36 -18.83 -7.39
C LEU A 50 -9.62 -18.09 -6.96
N GLN A 51 -10.75 -18.38 -7.60
CA GLN A 51 -12.05 -17.81 -7.24
C GLN A 51 -12.48 -18.28 -5.83
N ALA A 52 -12.27 -19.55 -5.49
CA ALA A 52 -12.52 -20.07 -4.14
C ALA A 52 -11.63 -19.37 -3.10
N PHE A 53 -10.33 -19.20 -3.39
CA PHE A 53 -9.43 -18.44 -2.54
C PHE A 53 -9.93 -17.00 -2.29
N ILE A 54 -10.33 -16.28 -3.35
CA ILE A 54 -10.85 -14.91 -3.22
C ILE A 54 -12.13 -14.91 -2.38
N PHE A 55 -13.05 -15.86 -2.62
CA PHE A 55 -14.30 -15.96 -1.88
C PHE A 55 -14.07 -16.20 -0.39
N ASP A 56 -13.21 -17.16 -0.02
CA ASP A 56 -12.95 -17.47 1.39
C ASP A 56 -12.19 -16.33 2.08
N THR A 57 -11.21 -15.76 1.40
CA THR A 57 -10.46 -14.60 1.93
C THR A 57 -11.34 -13.35 2.07
N SER A 58 -12.37 -13.18 1.23
CA SER A 58 -13.30 -12.06 1.31
C SER A 58 -14.12 -12.03 2.61
N LYS A 59 -14.35 -13.18 3.23
CA LYS A 59 -15.05 -13.28 4.52
C LYS A 59 -14.25 -12.64 5.67
N GLU A 60 -12.93 -12.63 5.54
CA GLU A 60 -12.01 -12.03 6.51
C GLU A 60 -11.67 -10.56 6.19
N ILE A 61 -11.76 -10.18 4.92
CA ILE A 61 -11.41 -8.84 4.43
C ILE A 61 -12.67 -8.01 4.27
N ALA A 62 -12.96 -7.15 5.24
CA ALA A 62 -14.13 -6.27 5.20
C ALA A 62 -14.08 -5.19 4.12
N SER A 63 -12.91 -4.82 3.60
CA SER A 63 -12.74 -3.68 2.67
C SER A 63 -12.62 -4.13 1.21
N ALA A 64 -13.53 -3.66 0.36
CA ALA A 64 -13.49 -3.86 -1.09
C ALA A 64 -12.16 -3.33 -1.71
N ARG A 65 -11.57 -2.26 -1.15
CA ARG A 65 -10.26 -1.74 -1.56
C ARG A 65 -9.14 -2.75 -1.29
N THR A 66 -9.17 -3.40 -0.13
CA THR A 66 -8.17 -4.42 0.23
C THR A 66 -8.33 -5.68 -0.62
N GLN A 67 -9.56 -6.10 -0.93
CA GLN A 67 -9.83 -7.20 -1.86
C GLN A 67 -9.32 -6.87 -3.27
N ALA A 68 -9.62 -5.67 -3.78
CA ALA A 68 -9.14 -5.24 -5.10
C ALA A 68 -7.61 -5.20 -5.18
N ARG A 69 -6.92 -4.84 -4.08
CA ARG A 69 -5.46 -4.87 -3.99
C ARG A 69 -4.94 -6.30 -3.99
N LEU A 70 -5.55 -7.21 -3.22
CA LEU A 70 -5.21 -8.64 -3.21
C LEU A 70 -5.30 -9.25 -4.61
N ILE A 71 -6.41 -9.01 -5.32
CA ILE A 71 -6.59 -9.49 -6.70
C ILE A 71 -5.51 -8.91 -7.61
N ALA A 72 -5.13 -7.64 -7.42
CA ALA A 72 -4.03 -7.03 -8.19
C ALA A 72 -2.68 -7.70 -7.91
N GLY A 73 -2.42 -8.14 -6.67
CA GLY A 73 -1.23 -8.90 -6.29
C GLY A 73 -1.21 -10.28 -6.96
N ILE A 74 -2.36 -10.98 -6.98
CA ILE A 74 -2.51 -12.27 -7.66
C ILE A 74 -2.26 -12.13 -9.17
N HIS A 75 -2.88 -11.15 -9.82
CA HIS A 75 -2.62 -10.88 -11.24
C HIS A 75 -1.13 -10.58 -11.50
N SER A 76 -0.46 -9.86 -10.60
CA SER A 76 0.97 -9.59 -10.74
C SER A 76 1.80 -10.86 -10.69
N PHE A 77 1.46 -11.79 -9.78
CA PHE A 77 2.16 -13.05 -9.64
C PHE A 77 1.96 -13.94 -10.88
N TYR A 78 0.72 -14.12 -11.36
CA TYR A 78 0.47 -14.95 -12.54
C TYR A 78 1.03 -14.33 -13.83
N ARG A 79 1.05 -13.02 -13.96
CA ARG A 79 1.76 -12.34 -15.05
C ARG A 79 3.26 -12.57 -15.01
N PHE A 80 3.85 -12.60 -13.82
CA PHE A 80 5.25 -13.00 -13.66
C PHE A 80 5.47 -14.43 -14.14
N LEU A 81 4.62 -15.39 -13.73
CA LEU A 81 4.72 -16.78 -14.17
C LEU A 81 4.59 -16.91 -15.69
N LEU A 82 3.62 -16.21 -16.28
CA LEU A 82 3.40 -16.21 -17.74
C LEU A 82 4.61 -15.59 -18.47
N TYR A 83 5.13 -14.47 -18.00
CA TYR A 83 6.26 -13.76 -18.61
C TYR A 83 7.54 -14.61 -18.60
N HIS A 84 7.80 -15.31 -17.51
CA HIS A 84 8.94 -16.22 -17.39
C HIS A 84 8.66 -17.65 -17.92
N ARG A 85 7.51 -17.87 -18.56
CA ARG A 85 7.13 -19.16 -19.17
C ARG A 85 7.02 -20.32 -18.19
N TYR A 86 6.69 -20.07 -16.93
CA TYR A 86 6.33 -21.09 -15.96
C TYR A 86 4.95 -21.68 -16.24
N ILE A 87 4.07 -20.88 -16.86
CA ILE A 87 2.73 -21.26 -17.29
C ILE A 87 2.48 -20.78 -18.73
N GLU A 88 1.56 -21.43 -19.43
CA GLU A 88 1.16 -21.06 -20.79
C GLU A 88 -0.04 -20.12 -20.85
N GLN A 89 -0.88 -20.14 -19.81
CA GLN A 89 -2.08 -19.31 -19.68
C GLN A 89 -2.17 -18.73 -18.27
N ASP A 90 -2.66 -17.50 -18.16
CA ASP A 90 -2.88 -16.83 -16.87
C ASP A 90 -4.25 -17.23 -16.29
N PRO A 91 -4.31 -18.06 -15.24
CA PRO A 91 -5.57 -18.48 -14.65
C PRO A 91 -6.27 -17.34 -13.88
N SER A 92 -5.56 -16.24 -13.63
CA SER A 92 -6.12 -15.09 -12.92
C SER A 92 -6.78 -14.05 -13.84
N GLU A 93 -6.67 -14.19 -15.17
CA GLU A 93 -7.09 -13.16 -16.14
C GLU A 93 -8.56 -12.74 -15.96
N LEU A 94 -9.44 -13.70 -15.66
CA LEU A 94 -10.88 -13.47 -15.50
C LEU A 94 -11.30 -13.11 -14.05
N LEU A 95 -10.37 -12.96 -13.11
CA LEU A 95 -10.70 -12.52 -11.76
C LEU A 95 -11.16 -11.07 -11.76
N GLU A 96 -12.41 -10.84 -11.38
CA GLU A 96 -12.98 -9.50 -11.31
C GLU A 96 -12.68 -8.84 -9.95
N LYS A 97 -12.35 -7.56 -10.02
CA LYS A 97 -12.20 -6.74 -8.82
C LYS A 97 -13.57 -6.30 -8.31
N PRO A 98 -13.81 -6.28 -6.99
CA PRO A 98 -15.04 -5.75 -6.45
C PRO A 98 -15.25 -4.30 -6.89
N LYS A 99 -16.51 -3.92 -7.14
CA LYS A 99 -16.86 -2.54 -7.45
C LYS A 99 -16.45 -1.65 -6.28
N LYS A 100 -15.70 -0.61 -6.57
CA LYS A 100 -15.32 0.39 -5.57
C LYS A 100 -16.50 1.33 -5.35
N GLU A 101 -16.99 1.40 -4.14
CA GLU A 101 -17.82 2.52 -3.73
C GLU A 101 -16.95 3.77 -3.62
N LEU A 102 -17.40 4.84 -4.24
CA LEU A 102 -16.72 6.12 -4.17
C LEU A 102 -17.11 6.77 -2.83
N HIS A 103 -16.35 6.46 -1.79
CA HIS A 103 -16.44 7.22 -0.54
C HIS A 103 -15.66 8.53 -0.71
N LEU A 104 -16.37 9.65 -0.68
CA LEU A 104 -15.71 10.94 -0.56
C LEU A 104 -15.06 11.02 0.81
N PRO A 105 -13.79 11.45 0.90
CA PRO A 105 -13.13 11.59 2.19
C PRO A 105 -13.83 12.68 3.01
N GLU A 106 -14.06 12.38 4.28
CA GLU A 106 -14.41 13.40 5.26
C GLU A 106 -13.17 14.27 5.50
N VAL A 107 -13.36 15.58 5.45
CA VAL A 107 -12.29 16.56 5.67
C VAL A 107 -12.63 17.38 6.91
N LEU A 108 -11.63 17.69 7.73
CA LEU A 108 -11.78 18.57 8.87
C LEU A 108 -11.90 20.02 8.40
N SER A 109 -12.78 20.78 9.05
CA SER A 109 -12.85 22.23 8.87
C SER A 109 -11.66 22.93 9.53
N LEU A 110 -11.47 24.21 9.20
CA LEU A 110 -10.42 25.02 9.84
C LEU A 110 -10.66 25.13 11.36
N GLU A 111 -11.90 25.32 11.76
CA GLU A 111 -12.32 25.43 13.16
C GLU A 111 -12.04 24.14 13.93
N GLU A 112 -12.26 22.97 13.32
CA GLU A 112 -11.93 21.68 13.92
C GLU A 112 -10.43 21.47 14.09
N ILE A 113 -9.62 21.90 13.12
CA ILE A 113 -8.15 21.87 13.23
C ILE A 113 -7.70 22.79 14.37
N ASP A 114 -8.23 24.00 14.47
CA ASP A 114 -7.88 24.95 15.53
C ASP A 114 -8.25 24.39 16.92
N LEU A 115 -9.40 23.73 17.05
CA LEU A 115 -9.81 23.06 18.29
C LEU A 115 -8.86 21.91 18.65
N ILE A 116 -8.43 21.11 17.69
CA ILE A 116 -7.45 20.03 17.92
C ILE A 116 -6.13 20.63 18.42
N ILE A 117 -5.63 21.68 17.76
CA ILE A 117 -4.38 22.35 18.16
C ILE A 117 -4.49 22.94 19.57
N ALA A 118 -5.63 23.59 19.88
CA ALA A 118 -5.87 24.20 21.19
C ALA A 118 -5.97 23.17 22.33
N ALA A 119 -6.40 21.94 22.03
CA ALA A 119 -6.51 20.86 23.00
C ALA A 119 -5.16 20.19 23.37
N ILE A 120 -4.08 20.52 22.66
CA ILE A 120 -2.76 19.93 22.92
C ILE A 120 -2.14 20.58 24.16
N ASP A 121 -1.81 19.73 25.13
CA ASP A 121 -1.06 20.16 26.32
C ASP A 121 0.40 20.50 25.97
N LEU A 122 0.73 21.78 26.03
CA LEU A 122 2.09 22.29 25.74
C LEU A 122 3.01 22.29 26.96
N SER A 123 2.63 21.72 28.08
CA SER A 123 3.50 21.58 29.26
C SER A 123 4.59 20.51 29.06
N SER A 124 4.46 19.69 28.01
CA SER A 124 5.39 18.59 27.68
C SER A 124 6.05 18.79 26.31
N ASN A 125 7.24 18.19 26.13
CA ASN A 125 7.93 18.19 24.85
C ASN A 125 7.14 17.47 23.77
N GLU A 126 6.38 16.43 24.14
CA GLU A 126 5.49 15.71 23.24
C GLU A 126 4.37 16.60 22.72
N GLY A 127 3.83 17.48 23.56
CA GLY A 127 2.83 18.45 23.15
C GLY A 127 3.34 19.41 22.10
N HIS A 128 4.52 19.98 22.28
CA HIS A 128 5.17 20.85 21.30
C HIS A 128 5.42 20.12 19.98
N ARG A 129 5.93 18.88 20.03
CA ARG A 129 6.09 18.04 18.85
C ARG A 129 4.77 17.78 18.12
N ASN A 130 3.74 17.37 18.85
CA ASN A 130 2.44 17.02 18.29
C ASN A 130 1.77 18.24 17.63
N ARG A 131 1.89 19.41 18.24
CA ARG A 131 1.42 20.67 17.67
C ARG A 131 2.15 20.97 16.33
N ALA A 132 3.48 20.90 16.31
CA ALA A 132 4.28 21.13 15.11
C ALA A 132 3.92 20.14 13.99
N ILE A 133 3.65 18.87 14.32
CA ILE A 133 3.20 17.85 13.35
C ILE A 133 1.90 18.30 12.68
N ILE A 134 0.88 18.68 13.46
CA ILE A 134 -0.43 19.06 12.92
C ILE A 134 -0.33 20.34 12.10
N GLU A 135 0.34 21.37 12.62
CA GLU A 135 0.50 22.65 11.92
C GLU A 135 1.23 22.47 10.58
N ILE A 136 2.30 21.69 10.53
CA ILE A 136 3.06 21.44 9.29
C ILE A 136 2.21 20.60 8.31
N LEU A 137 1.57 19.52 8.77
CA LEU A 137 0.74 18.70 7.90
C LEU A 137 -0.40 19.49 7.27
N TYR A 138 -1.11 20.28 8.07
CA TYR A 138 -2.22 21.08 7.60
C TYR A 138 -1.76 22.25 6.72
N GLY A 139 -0.78 23.03 7.19
CA GLY A 139 -0.31 24.22 6.49
C GLY A 139 0.44 23.96 5.18
N SER A 140 1.07 22.77 5.06
CA SER A 140 1.89 22.43 3.88
C SER A 140 1.31 21.31 3.02
N GLY A 141 0.26 20.61 3.49
CA GLY A 141 -0.33 19.47 2.78
C GLY A 141 0.62 18.27 2.62
N LEU A 142 1.61 18.14 3.49
CA LEU A 142 2.58 17.05 3.43
C LEU A 142 1.95 15.70 3.75
N ARG A 143 2.49 14.65 3.13
CA ARG A 143 2.21 13.28 3.60
C ARG A 143 2.97 13.00 4.89
N VAL A 144 2.43 12.12 5.73
CA VAL A 144 3.09 11.71 6.98
C VAL A 144 4.53 11.24 6.73
N SER A 145 4.76 10.47 5.66
CA SER A 145 6.11 10.01 5.30
C SER A 145 7.06 11.13 4.88
N GLU A 146 6.57 12.22 4.34
CA GLU A 146 7.35 13.40 3.97
C GLU A 146 7.71 14.20 5.22
N LEU A 147 6.75 14.35 6.14
CA LEU A 147 6.98 15.03 7.41
C LEU A 147 8.04 14.32 8.27
N ILE A 148 7.93 13.01 8.48
CA ILE A 148 8.89 12.27 9.34
C ILE A 148 10.31 12.22 8.77
N ASN A 149 10.47 12.45 7.48
CA ASN A 149 11.78 12.56 6.82
C ASN A 149 12.26 14.00 6.63
N LEU A 150 11.48 15.00 7.03
CA LEU A 150 11.84 16.40 6.95
C LEU A 150 12.98 16.70 7.91
N ARG A 151 14.04 17.34 7.42
CA ARG A 151 15.21 17.75 8.22
C ARG A 151 15.19 19.26 8.44
N LEU A 152 15.75 19.70 9.56
CA LEU A 152 15.91 21.14 9.82
C LEU A 152 16.70 21.86 8.72
N SER A 153 17.67 21.17 8.11
CA SER A 153 18.42 21.67 6.95
C SER A 153 17.60 21.90 5.69
N ASP A 154 16.38 21.36 5.64
CA ASP A 154 15.47 21.49 4.50
C ASP A 154 14.42 22.61 4.72
N ILE A 155 14.51 23.32 5.85
CA ILE A 155 13.61 24.42 6.22
C ILE A 155 14.38 25.75 6.05
N TYR A 156 13.95 26.58 5.13
CA TYR A 156 14.54 27.86 4.79
C TYR A 156 13.64 28.97 5.33
N ILE A 157 13.82 29.27 6.62
CA ILE A 157 12.91 30.20 7.36
C ILE A 157 12.96 31.60 6.78
N GLN A 158 14.15 32.08 6.41
CA GLN A 158 14.32 33.46 5.88
C GLN A 158 13.69 33.61 4.49
N GLU A 159 13.75 32.56 3.70
CA GLU A 159 13.21 32.52 2.34
C GLU A 159 11.71 32.06 2.30
N GLY A 160 11.18 31.56 3.42
CA GLY A 160 9.77 31.19 3.56
C GLY A 160 9.39 29.90 2.85
N TYR A 161 10.30 28.94 2.63
CA TYR A 161 9.97 27.65 2.00
C TYR A 161 10.63 26.46 2.68
N MET A 162 10.08 25.26 2.39
CA MET A 162 10.65 23.96 2.79
C MET A 162 10.92 23.12 1.54
N ARG A 163 12.05 22.41 1.53
CA ARG A 163 12.37 21.44 0.50
C ARG A 163 11.89 20.06 0.89
N ILE A 164 10.96 19.49 0.12
CA ILE A 164 10.38 18.20 0.38
C ILE A 164 10.89 17.18 -0.63
N THR A 165 11.37 16.04 -0.14
CA THR A 165 11.72 14.90 -1.00
C THR A 165 10.54 13.96 -1.08
N GLY A 166 9.85 13.96 -2.20
CA GLY A 166 8.68 13.11 -2.45
C GLY A 166 9.03 11.69 -2.88
N LYS A 167 8.00 10.88 -3.15
CA LYS A 167 8.13 9.51 -3.64
C LYS A 167 8.86 9.49 -4.99
N GLY A 168 9.97 8.74 -5.06
CA GLY A 168 10.76 8.58 -6.28
C GLY A 168 11.86 9.63 -6.45
N SER A 169 12.31 10.30 -5.37
CA SER A 169 13.40 11.31 -5.39
C SER A 169 13.11 12.50 -6.32
N LYS A 170 11.83 12.84 -6.48
CA LYS A 170 11.36 14.03 -7.20
C LYS A 170 11.04 15.13 -6.23
#